data_dd3ba2c027879c101e72c790e8b25858
#
_entry.id   dd3ba2c027879c101e72c790e8b25858
#
_cell.length_a   1.000
_cell.length_b   1.000
_cell.length_c   1.000
_cell.angle_alpha   90.00
_cell.angle_beta   90.00
_cell.angle_gamma   90.00
#
_symmetry.space_group_name_H-M   'P 1'
#
loop_
_entity.id
_entity.type
_entity.pdbx_description
1 polymer ?
#
loop_
_entity_poly.entity_id
_entity_poly.type
_entity_poly.pdbx_seq_one_letter_code
_entity_poly.pdbx_strand_id
1 'polypeptide(L)'
;MTMTSDPSVKESIRASILNAGACKVGFAVAAPVEPAVADNYATWLTEGNHADMAYLDRYHDVRNDPRQLLDGAQTVISCAFDYRQPSHHPLFADYALGLDYHEVIRQRLTPVAEELCRLYGGQTRICVDTAPIRERYWAAHAGVGYIGLNGLVIVDGVGSKVFLAEIIWTGEVEPDPSRLGEKCKLCGACLKACPGRALRGDRSLDARQCNSYLTIEHRGELPEGLSLPGRIYGCDICQDVCPHNHTESTTNITEFLPTDALLHLDEEAISALTPETFNKIFRHSAVRRTKLTGLQRNIRRKTNR
;
A
#
# COMPACT_ATOMS: atom_id res chain seq x y z
N MET A 1 -9.95 -32.96 -1.02
CA MET A 1 -10.79 -31.89 -1.58
C MET A 1 -10.31 -31.69 -3.01
N THR A 2 -11.21 -31.81 -3.97
CA THR A 2 -10.88 -31.72 -5.39
C THR A 2 -10.62 -30.25 -5.76
N MET A 3 -9.49 -29.97 -6.40
CA MET A 3 -9.24 -28.69 -7.08
C MET A 3 -10.50 -28.34 -7.88
N THR A 4 -11.07 -27.16 -7.67
CA THR A 4 -12.06 -26.63 -8.60
C THR A 4 -11.29 -26.15 -9.84
N SER A 5 -10.94 -27.12 -10.71
CA SER A 5 -10.31 -26.87 -12.01
C SER A 5 -11.28 -26.23 -13.01
N ASP A 6 -12.42 -25.74 -12.53
CA ASP A 6 -13.38 -25.03 -13.35
C ASP A 6 -12.92 -23.57 -13.54
N PRO A 7 -12.44 -23.18 -14.71
CA PRO A 7 -12.03 -21.81 -15.00
C PRO A 7 -13.13 -20.79 -14.72
N SER A 8 -14.40 -21.21 -14.74
CA SER A 8 -15.56 -20.36 -14.48
C SER A 8 -15.59 -19.85 -13.04
N VAL A 9 -15.16 -20.65 -12.06
CA VAL A 9 -15.11 -20.26 -10.64
C VAL A 9 -14.10 -19.13 -10.44
N LYS A 10 -12.88 -19.31 -10.93
CA LYS A 10 -11.82 -18.31 -10.86
C LYS A 10 -12.24 -16.97 -11.48
N GLU A 11 -12.83 -17.02 -12.68
CA GLU A 11 -13.25 -15.80 -13.38
C GLU A 11 -14.47 -15.16 -12.72
N SER A 12 -15.36 -15.93 -12.11
CA SER A 12 -16.48 -15.41 -11.30
C SER A 12 -15.97 -14.64 -10.08
N ILE A 13 -14.99 -15.19 -9.36
CA ILE A 13 -14.35 -14.53 -8.22
C ILE A 13 -13.65 -13.24 -8.67
N ARG A 14 -12.88 -13.32 -9.77
CA ARG A 14 -12.22 -12.16 -10.37
C ARG A 14 -13.21 -11.05 -10.70
N ALA A 15 -14.29 -11.39 -11.38
CA ALA A 15 -15.33 -10.43 -11.77
C ALA A 15 -15.98 -9.77 -10.54
N SER A 16 -16.27 -10.52 -9.49
CA SER A 16 -16.85 -9.99 -8.24
C SER A 16 -15.94 -8.96 -7.58
N ILE A 17 -14.63 -9.24 -7.54
CA ILE A 17 -13.64 -8.32 -6.94
C ILE A 17 -13.44 -7.08 -7.83
N LEU A 18 -13.41 -7.24 -9.16
CA LEU A 18 -13.35 -6.09 -10.09
C LEU A 18 -14.60 -5.21 -9.95
N ASN A 19 -15.78 -5.81 -9.81
CA ASN A 19 -17.03 -5.07 -9.56
C ASN A 19 -17.03 -4.36 -8.20
N ALA A 20 -16.30 -4.86 -7.21
CA ALA A 20 -16.07 -4.17 -5.93
C ALA A 20 -15.11 -2.97 -6.05
N GLY A 21 -14.54 -2.71 -7.24
CA GLY A 21 -13.72 -1.54 -7.54
C GLY A 21 -12.23 -1.81 -7.68
N ALA A 22 -11.76 -3.06 -7.56
CA ALA A 22 -10.38 -3.39 -7.88
C ALA A 22 -10.08 -3.11 -9.36
N CYS A 23 -8.90 -2.60 -9.66
CA CYS A 23 -8.43 -2.40 -11.04
C CYS A 23 -7.66 -3.62 -11.58
N LYS A 24 -7.19 -4.49 -10.69
CA LYS A 24 -6.51 -5.75 -11.04
C LYS A 24 -6.70 -6.78 -9.93
N VAL A 25 -6.81 -8.05 -10.33
CA VAL A 25 -6.96 -9.20 -9.43
C VAL A 25 -6.07 -10.33 -9.93
N GLY A 26 -5.42 -11.03 -9.02
CA GLY A 26 -4.60 -12.19 -9.33
C GLY A 26 -4.66 -13.25 -8.23
N PHE A 27 -4.26 -14.47 -8.55
CA PHE A 27 -4.36 -15.63 -7.70
C PHE A 27 -3.00 -16.31 -7.55
N ALA A 28 -2.65 -16.70 -6.34
CA ALA A 28 -1.46 -17.48 -6.04
C ALA A 28 -1.77 -18.61 -5.06
N VAL A 29 -0.96 -19.66 -5.09
CA VAL A 29 -1.02 -20.71 -4.06
C VAL A 29 -0.56 -20.12 -2.73
N ALA A 30 -1.31 -20.37 -1.66
CA ALA A 30 -0.89 -20.00 -0.31
C ALA A 30 0.24 -20.93 0.17
N ALA A 31 1.46 -20.43 0.14
CA ALA A 31 2.67 -21.15 0.53
C ALA A 31 3.63 -20.21 1.27
N PRO A 32 4.67 -20.71 1.94
CA PRO A 32 5.74 -19.86 2.44
C PRO A 32 6.35 -19.05 1.30
N VAL A 33 6.72 -17.79 1.57
CA VAL A 33 7.46 -16.98 0.60
C VAL A 33 8.80 -17.65 0.26
N GLU A 34 9.33 -17.35 -0.92
CA GLU A 34 10.63 -17.89 -1.34
C GLU A 34 11.72 -17.57 -0.31
N PRO A 35 12.60 -18.54 0.03
CA PRO A 35 13.65 -18.34 1.05
C PRO A 35 14.48 -17.08 0.82
N ALA A 36 14.90 -16.81 -0.41
CA ALA A 36 15.67 -15.61 -0.74
C ALA A 36 14.93 -14.30 -0.42
N VAL A 37 13.60 -14.29 -0.56
CA VAL A 37 12.76 -13.14 -0.20
C VAL A 37 12.67 -12.97 1.31
N ALA A 38 12.57 -14.08 2.06
CA ALA A 38 12.59 -14.08 3.52
C ALA A 38 13.92 -13.57 4.05
N ASP A 39 15.04 -14.08 3.53
CA ASP A 39 16.41 -13.72 3.91
C ASP A 39 16.72 -12.25 3.63
N ASN A 40 16.32 -11.73 2.46
CA ASN A 40 16.48 -10.32 2.11
C ASN A 40 15.75 -9.40 3.09
N TYR A 41 14.56 -9.81 3.53
CA TYR A 41 13.81 -9.02 4.52
C TYR A 41 14.45 -9.09 5.91
N ALA A 42 14.93 -10.25 6.34
CA ALA A 42 15.64 -10.42 7.60
C ALA A 42 16.92 -9.55 7.62
N THR A 43 17.67 -9.53 6.53
CA THR A 43 18.85 -8.67 6.35
C THR A 43 18.46 -7.20 6.45
N TRP A 44 17.41 -6.78 5.75
CA TRP A 44 16.89 -5.40 5.78
C TRP A 44 16.50 -4.95 7.19
N LEU A 45 15.87 -5.84 7.99
CA LEU A 45 15.56 -5.58 9.40
C LEU A 45 16.82 -5.47 10.26
N THR A 46 17.77 -6.42 10.10
CA THR A 46 19.03 -6.46 10.87
C THR A 46 19.89 -5.20 10.63
N GLU A 47 19.85 -4.66 9.41
CA GLU A 47 20.51 -3.38 9.06
C GLU A 47 19.80 -2.15 9.65
N GLY A 48 18.65 -2.31 10.33
CA GLY A 48 17.86 -1.23 10.90
C GLY A 48 17.16 -0.35 9.86
N ASN A 49 17.00 -0.82 8.62
CA ASN A 49 16.39 -0.05 7.54
C ASN A 49 14.89 0.24 7.75
N HIS A 50 14.26 -0.45 8.69
CA HIS A 50 12.88 -0.23 9.11
C HIS A 50 12.72 0.96 10.09
N ALA A 51 13.81 1.59 10.52
CA ALA A 51 13.82 2.68 11.49
C ALA A 51 13.05 2.31 12.79
N ASP A 52 12.14 3.17 13.28
CA ASP A 52 11.38 2.93 14.52
C ASP A 52 10.14 2.05 14.33
N MET A 53 9.92 1.51 13.13
CA MET A 53 8.76 0.67 12.80
C MET A 53 8.91 -0.77 13.33
N ALA A 54 9.06 -0.93 14.66
CA ALA A 54 9.28 -2.22 15.31
C ALA A 54 8.18 -3.27 15.03
N TYR A 55 6.99 -2.83 14.59
CA TYR A 55 5.93 -3.75 14.16
C TYR A 55 6.29 -4.55 12.89
N LEU A 56 7.28 -4.11 12.12
CA LEU A 56 7.78 -4.84 10.95
C LEU A 56 8.63 -6.05 11.33
N ASP A 57 9.31 -5.98 12.48
CA ASP A 57 10.07 -7.11 13.03
C ASP A 57 9.17 -8.13 13.73
N ARG A 58 8.00 -7.71 14.20
CA ARG A 58 7.03 -8.61 14.83
C ARG A 58 6.39 -9.56 13.81
N TYR A 59 6.04 -10.75 14.26
CA TYR A 59 5.32 -11.73 13.44
C TYR A 59 6.08 -12.13 12.17
N HIS A 60 7.41 -12.25 12.26
CA HIS A 60 8.26 -12.60 11.12
C HIS A 60 7.80 -13.88 10.42
N ASP A 61 7.50 -14.94 11.18
CA ASP A 61 7.05 -16.21 10.62
C ASP A 61 5.70 -16.08 9.92
N VAL A 62 4.76 -15.35 10.55
CA VAL A 62 3.44 -15.09 9.97
C VAL A 62 3.55 -14.28 8.66
N ARG A 63 4.48 -13.31 8.60
CA ARG A 63 4.72 -12.53 7.37
C ARG A 63 5.26 -13.37 6.22
N ASN A 64 5.94 -14.45 6.55
CA ASN A 64 6.55 -15.33 5.56
C ASN A 64 5.63 -16.47 5.12
N ASP A 65 4.52 -16.72 5.81
CA ASP A 65 3.60 -17.80 5.48
C ASP A 65 2.14 -17.39 5.73
N PRO A 66 1.35 -17.10 4.68
CA PRO A 66 -0.04 -16.68 4.82
C PRO A 66 -0.95 -17.75 5.46
N ARG A 67 -0.53 -19.03 5.46
CA ARG A 67 -1.26 -20.13 6.12
C ARG A 67 -1.30 -19.95 7.63
N GLN A 68 -0.38 -19.19 8.22
CA GLN A 68 -0.42 -18.81 9.64
C GLN A 68 -1.44 -17.70 9.94
N LEU A 69 -1.96 -17.03 8.92
CA LEU A 69 -3.03 -16.03 9.05
C LEU A 69 -4.42 -16.68 9.00
N LEU A 70 -4.56 -17.79 8.28
CA LEU A 70 -5.79 -18.56 8.16
C LEU A 70 -5.43 -20.03 8.04
N ASP A 71 -5.84 -20.81 9.03
CA ASP A 71 -5.62 -22.27 9.01
C ASP A 71 -6.32 -22.91 7.81
N GLY A 72 -5.60 -23.82 7.13
CA GLY A 72 -6.10 -24.46 5.92
C GLY A 72 -6.11 -23.58 4.66
N ALA A 73 -5.46 -22.39 4.68
CA ALA A 73 -5.35 -21.54 3.51
C ALA A 73 -4.70 -22.27 2.32
N GLN A 74 -5.32 -22.17 1.14
CA GLN A 74 -4.87 -22.74 -0.13
C GLN A 74 -4.58 -21.67 -1.18
N THR A 75 -5.33 -20.57 -1.14
CA THR A 75 -5.23 -19.49 -2.15
C THR A 75 -5.02 -18.13 -1.49
N VAL A 76 -4.11 -17.34 -2.06
CA VAL A 76 -4.00 -15.90 -1.84
C VAL A 76 -4.54 -15.20 -3.08
N ILE A 77 -5.63 -14.45 -2.90
CA ILE A 77 -6.21 -13.60 -3.94
C ILE A 77 -5.71 -12.19 -3.68
N SER A 78 -4.84 -11.66 -4.52
CA SER A 78 -4.32 -10.30 -4.40
C SER A 78 -5.07 -9.34 -5.31
N CYS A 79 -5.35 -8.15 -4.79
CA CYS A 79 -6.15 -7.13 -5.45
C CYS A 79 -5.43 -5.79 -5.41
N ALA A 80 -5.54 -5.01 -6.49
CA ALA A 80 -5.07 -3.64 -6.55
C ALA A 80 -6.25 -2.68 -6.74
N PHE A 81 -6.25 -1.57 -5.99
CA PHE A 81 -7.26 -0.52 -6.06
C PHE A 81 -6.59 0.80 -6.44
N ASP A 82 -6.99 1.37 -7.56
CA ASP A 82 -6.45 2.62 -8.07
C ASP A 82 -6.84 3.80 -7.17
N TYR A 83 -5.86 4.63 -6.76
CA TYR A 83 -6.11 5.86 -6.01
C TYR A 83 -5.59 7.12 -6.70
N ARG A 84 -5.31 7.05 -8.00
CA ARG A 84 -4.83 8.22 -8.74
C ARG A 84 -5.83 9.38 -8.67
N GLN A 85 -5.31 10.55 -8.36
CA GLN A 85 -6.10 11.76 -8.15
C GLN A 85 -6.19 12.61 -9.42
N PRO A 86 -7.27 13.37 -9.62
CA PRO A 86 -7.39 14.34 -10.72
C PRO A 86 -6.40 15.51 -10.56
N SER A 87 -5.99 15.81 -9.32
CA SER A 87 -5.02 16.84 -9.00
C SER A 87 -4.27 16.49 -7.72
N HIS A 88 -3.04 16.99 -7.59
CA HIS A 88 -2.22 16.78 -6.39
C HIS A 88 -2.48 17.85 -5.35
N HIS A 89 -2.48 17.45 -4.08
CA HIS A 89 -2.49 18.41 -2.97
C HIS A 89 -1.03 18.79 -2.60
N PRO A 90 -0.75 20.08 -2.32
CA PRO A 90 0.62 20.51 -2.04
C PRO A 90 1.19 19.97 -0.73
N LEU A 91 0.33 19.62 0.23
CA LEU A 91 0.74 19.25 1.59
C LEU A 91 0.58 17.74 1.90
N PHE A 92 -0.30 17.04 1.20
CA PHE A 92 -0.61 15.63 1.46
C PHE A 92 -0.28 14.75 0.26
N ALA A 93 0.19 13.54 0.53
CA ALA A 93 0.32 12.51 -0.49
C ALA A 93 -1.06 12.07 -1.00
N ASP A 94 -1.13 11.73 -2.29
CA ASP A 94 -2.39 11.44 -2.98
C ASP A 94 -3.21 10.35 -2.31
N TYR A 95 -2.54 9.31 -1.77
CA TYR A 95 -3.22 8.19 -1.13
C TYR A 95 -4.01 8.58 0.14
N ALA A 96 -3.70 9.72 0.74
CA ALA A 96 -4.28 10.16 2.01
C ALA A 96 -5.38 11.23 1.85
N LEU A 97 -5.74 11.57 0.61
CA LEU A 97 -6.68 12.65 0.32
C LEU A 97 -8.15 12.26 0.55
N GLY A 98 -8.48 10.99 0.37
CA GLY A 98 -9.83 10.45 0.57
C GLY A 98 -10.07 9.90 1.98
N LEU A 99 -11.11 9.08 2.07
CA LEU A 99 -11.40 8.31 3.27
C LEU A 99 -10.30 7.27 3.52
N ASP A 100 -10.24 6.76 4.75
CA ASP A 100 -9.27 5.74 5.13
C ASP A 100 -9.41 4.47 4.26
N TYR A 101 -8.40 4.21 3.44
CA TYR A 101 -8.40 3.10 2.49
C TYR A 101 -8.53 1.73 3.18
N HIS A 102 -8.10 1.61 4.43
CA HIS A 102 -8.28 0.37 5.20
C HIS A 102 -9.77 0.07 5.42
N GLU A 103 -10.55 1.11 5.74
CA GLU A 103 -11.99 1.00 5.95
C GLU A 103 -12.71 0.77 4.61
N VAL A 104 -12.39 1.59 3.61
CA VAL A 104 -13.03 1.54 2.28
C VAL A 104 -12.84 0.18 1.61
N ILE A 105 -11.60 -0.30 1.51
CA ILE A 105 -11.30 -1.57 0.83
C ILE A 105 -11.92 -2.74 1.61
N ARG A 106 -11.83 -2.74 2.93
CA ARG A 106 -12.45 -3.80 3.75
C ARG A 106 -13.97 -3.84 3.57
N GLN A 107 -14.64 -2.68 3.57
CA GLN A 107 -16.09 -2.61 3.33
C GLN A 107 -16.47 -3.14 1.95
N ARG A 108 -15.68 -2.87 0.92
CA ARG A 108 -15.91 -3.35 -0.44
C ARG A 108 -15.64 -4.84 -0.63
N LEU A 109 -14.63 -5.38 0.05
CA LEU A 109 -14.27 -6.80 -0.08
C LEU A 109 -15.05 -7.72 0.86
N THR A 110 -15.64 -7.22 1.96
CA THR A 110 -16.40 -8.07 2.90
C THR A 110 -17.55 -8.81 2.21
N PRO A 111 -18.47 -8.17 1.48
CA PRO A 111 -19.56 -8.89 0.80
C PRO A 111 -19.04 -9.89 -0.25
N VAL A 112 -17.92 -9.57 -0.91
CA VAL A 112 -17.29 -10.49 -1.88
C VAL A 112 -16.76 -11.73 -1.18
N ALA A 113 -16.07 -11.57 -0.04
CA ALA A 113 -15.53 -12.67 0.73
C ALA A 113 -16.63 -13.57 1.34
N GLU A 114 -17.72 -12.97 1.81
CA GLU A 114 -18.90 -13.70 2.28
C GLU A 114 -19.57 -14.51 1.16
N GLU A 115 -19.75 -13.89 -0.01
CA GLU A 115 -20.33 -14.54 -1.18
C GLU A 115 -19.43 -15.69 -1.69
N LEU A 116 -18.11 -15.49 -1.68
CA LEU A 116 -17.15 -16.54 -2.02
C LEU A 116 -17.30 -17.76 -1.10
N CYS A 117 -17.38 -17.55 0.22
CA CYS A 117 -17.63 -18.62 1.16
C CYS A 117 -19.00 -19.30 0.96
N ARG A 118 -20.02 -18.52 0.64
CA ARG A 118 -21.37 -19.03 0.42
C ARG A 118 -21.47 -19.91 -0.84
N LEU A 119 -20.82 -19.50 -1.93
CA LEU A 119 -20.90 -20.21 -3.23
C LEU A 119 -19.95 -21.39 -3.30
N TYR A 120 -18.74 -21.24 -2.81
CA TYR A 120 -17.65 -22.21 -3.01
C TYR A 120 -17.16 -22.85 -1.73
N GLY A 121 -17.73 -22.44 -0.58
CA GLY A 121 -17.33 -22.96 0.74
C GLY A 121 -16.02 -22.41 1.26
N GLY A 122 -15.57 -22.97 2.36
CA GLY A 122 -14.32 -22.58 3.00
C GLY A 122 -14.44 -21.35 3.90
N GLN A 123 -13.29 -20.81 4.25
CA GLN A 123 -13.14 -19.61 5.09
C GLN A 123 -12.25 -18.60 4.38
N THR A 124 -12.44 -17.33 4.71
CA THR A 124 -11.65 -16.23 4.16
C THR A 124 -11.11 -15.32 5.26
N ARG A 125 -9.97 -14.67 4.96
CA ARG A 125 -9.43 -13.57 5.75
C ARG A 125 -8.99 -12.42 4.84
N ILE A 126 -9.60 -11.25 5.03
CA ILE A 126 -9.22 -10.02 4.32
C ILE A 126 -8.06 -9.36 5.04
N CYS A 127 -6.99 -9.05 4.30
CA CYS A 127 -5.81 -8.33 4.73
C CYS A 127 -5.70 -7.02 3.95
N VAL A 128 -5.54 -5.90 4.66
CA VAL A 128 -5.31 -4.57 4.08
C VAL A 128 -4.29 -3.88 4.96
N ASP A 129 -3.06 -3.70 4.50
CA ASP A 129 -1.92 -2.99 5.10
C ASP A 129 -1.54 -3.46 6.53
N THR A 130 -2.47 -3.43 7.47
CA THR A 130 -2.19 -3.70 8.90
C THR A 130 -1.97 -5.17 9.24
N ALA A 131 -2.33 -6.09 8.36
CA ALA A 131 -2.08 -7.52 8.57
C ALA A 131 -0.59 -7.84 8.34
N PRO A 132 -0.02 -8.80 9.10
CA PRO A 132 1.36 -9.22 8.89
C PRO A 132 1.50 -10.12 7.66
N ILE A 133 1.27 -9.57 6.47
CA ILE A 133 1.42 -10.21 5.16
C ILE A 133 2.31 -9.33 4.26
N ARG A 134 2.99 -9.93 3.29
CA ARG A 134 3.84 -9.24 2.33
C ARG A 134 3.06 -8.86 1.08
N GLU A 135 2.19 -7.87 1.16
CA GLU A 135 1.27 -7.49 0.08
C GLU A 135 1.97 -7.31 -1.27
N ARG A 136 3.09 -6.59 -1.32
CA ARG A 136 3.84 -6.38 -2.58
C ARG A 136 4.39 -7.67 -3.18
N TYR A 137 4.83 -8.60 -2.35
CA TYR A 137 5.26 -9.93 -2.80
C TYR A 137 4.08 -10.70 -3.37
N TRP A 138 2.96 -10.75 -2.63
CA TRP A 138 1.79 -11.49 -3.07
C TRP A 138 1.16 -10.89 -4.31
N ALA A 139 1.12 -9.56 -4.44
CA ALA A 139 0.65 -8.90 -5.65
C ALA A 139 1.50 -9.28 -6.89
N ALA A 140 2.82 -9.35 -6.74
CA ALA A 140 3.69 -9.78 -7.83
C ALA A 140 3.58 -11.30 -8.08
N HIS A 141 3.50 -12.10 -7.02
CA HIS A 141 3.39 -13.56 -7.12
C HIS A 141 2.06 -14.01 -7.73
N ALA A 142 0.97 -13.29 -7.43
CA ALA A 142 -0.35 -13.52 -8.01
C ALA A 142 -0.56 -12.88 -9.40
N GLY A 143 0.46 -12.26 -10.00
CA GLY A 143 0.36 -11.69 -11.34
C GLY A 143 -0.36 -10.34 -11.44
N VAL A 144 -0.64 -9.68 -10.32
CA VAL A 144 -1.29 -8.35 -10.28
C VAL A 144 -0.39 -7.28 -10.89
N GLY A 145 0.91 -7.33 -10.60
CA GLY A 145 1.89 -6.39 -11.10
C GLY A 145 3.31 -6.90 -10.86
N TYR A 146 4.29 -6.03 -10.98
CA TYR A 146 5.70 -6.33 -10.69
C TYR A 146 6.33 -5.22 -9.85
N ILE A 147 7.38 -5.54 -9.09
CA ILE A 147 8.01 -4.60 -8.16
C ILE A 147 8.97 -3.69 -8.92
N GLY A 148 8.68 -2.38 -8.90
CA GLY A 148 9.52 -1.34 -9.49
C GLY A 148 10.80 -1.05 -8.71
N LEU A 149 11.69 -0.25 -9.31
CA LEU A 149 12.95 0.16 -8.68
C LEU A 149 12.76 0.99 -7.40
N ASN A 150 11.60 1.64 -7.25
CA ASN A 150 11.19 2.36 -6.04
C ASN A 150 10.57 1.45 -4.97
N GLY A 151 10.56 0.13 -5.18
CA GLY A 151 10.01 -0.85 -4.24
C GLY A 151 8.48 -0.96 -4.22
N LEU A 152 7.77 -0.26 -5.10
CA LEU A 152 6.31 -0.31 -5.20
C LEU A 152 5.88 -1.26 -6.32
N VAL A 153 4.67 -1.82 -6.19
CA VAL A 153 4.05 -2.62 -7.27
C VAL A 153 3.63 -1.70 -8.40
N ILE A 154 3.95 -2.08 -9.63
CA ILE A 154 3.51 -1.42 -10.85
C ILE A 154 2.50 -2.33 -11.54
N VAL A 155 1.29 -1.84 -11.72
CA VAL A 155 0.21 -2.51 -12.45
C VAL A 155 0.17 -1.94 -13.87
N ASP A 156 0.17 -2.81 -14.87
CA ASP A 156 0.17 -2.38 -16.28
C ASP A 156 -1.05 -1.53 -16.61
N GLY A 157 -0.82 -0.41 -17.29
CA GLY A 157 -1.86 0.56 -17.65
C GLY A 157 -2.38 1.44 -16.50
N VAL A 158 -2.02 1.11 -15.24
CA VAL A 158 -2.44 1.86 -14.05
C VAL A 158 -1.26 2.59 -13.40
N GLY A 159 -0.12 1.93 -13.27
CA GLY A 159 1.05 2.46 -12.57
C GLY A 159 1.17 1.95 -11.14
N SER A 160 1.82 2.72 -10.27
CA SER A 160 2.09 2.33 -8.88
C SER A 160 1.23 3.06 -7.84
N LYS A 161 0.32 3.94 -8.26
CA LYS A 161 -0.63 4.60 -7.34
C LYS A 161 -1.83 3.69 -7.09
N VAL A 162 -1.56 2.55 -6.45
CA VAL A 162 -2.56 1.53 -6.09
C VAL A 162 -2.40 1.13 -4.63
N PHE A 163 -3.53 0.92 -3.95
CA PHE A 163 -3.58 0.18 -2.71
C PHE A 163 -3.61 -1.31 -3.03
N LEU A 164 -3.02 -2.11 -2.15
CA LEU A 164 -3.06 -3.56 -2.23
C LEU A 164 -3.96 -4.12 -1.14
N ALA A 165 -4.55 -5.26 -1.42
CA ALA A 165 -5.28 -6.05 -0.43
C ALA A 165 -5.22 -7.53 -0.82
N GLU A 166 -5.30 -8.42 0.15
CA GLU A 166 -5.40 -9.84 -0.05
C GLU A 166 -6.66 -10.42 0.59
N ILE A 167 -7.25 -11.39 -0.10
CA ILE A 167 -8.19 -12.33 0.49
C ILE A 167 -7.48 -13.68 0.55
N ILE A 168 -7.13 -14.12 1.76
CA ILE A 168 -6.65 -15.46 1.99
C ILE A 168 -7.86 -16.37 2.07
N TRP A 169 -7.86 -17.49 1.34
CA TRP A 169 -9.00 -18.40 1.25
C TRP A 169 -8.56 -19.87 1.40
N THR A 170 -9.41 -20.66 2.06
CA THR A 170 -9.16 -22.11 2.24
C THR A 170 -9.59 -22.96 1.04
N GLY A 171 -10.27 -22.36 0.04
CA GLY A 171 -10.55 -23.02 -1.23
C GLY A 171 -9.38 -22.90 -2.19
N GLU A 172 -9.41 -23.70 -3.25
CA GLU A 172 -8.33 -23.83 -4.21
C GLU A 172 -8.78 -23.45 -5.61
N VAL A 173 -7.99 -22.61 -6.28
CA VAL A 173 -8.13 -22.29 -7.72
C VAL A 173 -6.77 -22.28 -8.38
N GLU A 174 -6.74 -22.46 -9.70
CA GLU A 174 -5.51 -22.38 -10.49
C GLU A 174 -4.84 -21.02 -10.34
N PRO A 175 -3.54 -20.93 -9.99
CA PRO A 175 -2.85 -19.66 -9.84
C PRO A 175 -2.68 -18.94 -11.19
N ASP A 176 -2.47 -17.63 -11.12
CA ASP A 176 -2.05 -16.84 -12.27
C ASP A 176 -0.51 -16.88 -12.42
N PRO A 177 0.03 -16.62 -13.62
CA PRO A 177 1.47 -16.55 -13.82
C PRO A 177 2.11 -15.47 -12.92
N SER A 178 3.14 -15.87 -12.18
CA SER A 178 3.88 -14.95 -11.30
C SER A 178 4.70 -13.94 -12.11
N ARG A 179 4.78 -12.71 -11.59
CA ARG A 179 5.56 -11.59 -12.15
C ARG A 179 6.73 -11.16 -11.24
N LEU A 180 7.14 -12.00 -10.30
CA LEU A 180 8.21 -11.70 -9.34
C LEU A 180 9.55 -11.37 -10.01
N GLY A 181 9.88 -12.02 -11.12
CA GLY A 181 11.12 -11.81 -11.87
C GLY A 181 11.10 -10.59 -12.79
N GLU A 182 9.94 -9.99 -13.04
CA GLU A 182 9.82 -8.88 -13.98
C GLU A 182 10.45 -7.59 -13.43
N LYS A 183 10.81 -6.71 -14.35
CA LYS A 183 11.50 -5.45 -14.04
C LYS A 183 10.80 -4.28 -14.71
N CYS A 184 10.76 -3.15 -14.01
CA CYS A 184 10.39 -1.88 -14.62
C CYS A 184 11.46 -1.44 -15.64
N LYS A 185 11.23 -0.30 -16.33
CA LYS A 185 12.17 0.27 -17.33
C LYS A 185 13.58 0.58 -16.79
N LEU A 186 13.81 0.49 -15.47
CA LEU A 186 15.08 0.78 -14.79
C LEU A 186 15.68 2.16 -15.14
N CYS A 187 14.84 3.14 -15.47
CA CYS A 187 15.27 4.49 -15.89
C CYS A 187 15.96 5.30 -14.80
N GLY A 188 15.84 4.89 -13.53
CA GLY A 188 16.46 5.56 -12.37
C GLY A 188 15.85 6.91 -11.98
N ALA A 189 14.75 7.36 -12.61
CA ALA A 189 14.12 8.65 -12.29
C ALA A 189 13.71 8.74 -10.81
N CYS A 190 13.11 7.68 -10.24
CA CYS A 190 12.73 7.61 -8.84
C CYS A 190 13.92 7.73 -7.87
N LEU A 191 15.08 7.12 -8.21
CA LEU A 191 16.30 7.22 -7.41
C LEU A 191 16.85 8.65 -7.40
N LYS A 192 16.90 9.28 -8.58
CA LYS A 192 17.40 10.67 -8.72
C LYS A 192 16.51 11.69 -8.01
N ALA A 193 15.18 11.47 -8.06
CA ALA A 193 14.22 12.41 -7.50
C ALA A 193 14.02 12.23 -5.98
N CYS A 194 14.44 11.10 -5.40
CA CYS A 194 14.25 10.83 -3.97
C CYS A 194 15.00 11.88 -3.10
N PRO A 195 14.29 12.73 -2.36
CA PRO A 195 14.92 13.86 -1.65
C PRO A 195 15.84 13.39 -0.54
N GLY A 196 15.48 12.34 0.18
CA GLY A 196 16.29 11.74 1.23
C GLY A 196 17.28 10.68 0.72
N ARG A 197 17.29 10.38 -0.59
CA ARG A 197 18.09 9.28 -1.17
C ARG A 197 17.83 7.92 -0.50
N ALA A 198 16.59 7.72 -0.04
CA ALA A 198 16.18 6.52 0.68
C ALA A 198 16.19 5.26 -0.18
N LEU A 199 16.01 5.37 -1.50
CA LEU A 199 15.94 4.25 -2.43
C LEU A 199 17.34 3.74 -2.77
N ARG A 200 17.60 2.45 -2.57
CA ARG A 200 18.93 1.83 -2.70
C ARG A 200 19.27 1.34 -4.11
N GLY A 201 18.28 1.26 -5.01
CA GLY A 201 18.48 0.80 -6.38
C GLY A 201 18.33 -0.72 -6.57
N ASP A 202 18.16 -1.47 -5.51
CA ASP A 202 17.90 -2.91 -5.46
C ASP A 202 16.43 -3.25 -5.13
N ARG A 203 15.53 -2.27 -5.28
CA ARG A 203 14.11 -2.31 -4.91
C ARG A 203 13.85 -2.25 -3.41
N SER A 204 14.88 -2.04 -2.60
CA SER A 204 14.76 -1.75 -1.18
C SER A 204 14.90 -0.26 -0.88
N LEU A 205 14.58 0.12 0.33
CA LEU A 205 14.75 1.49 0.83
C LEU A 205 15.26 1.49 2.28
N ASP A 206 15.94 2.57 2.65
CA ASP A 206 16.24 2.90 4.04
C ASP A 206 15.16 3.85 4.56
N ALA A 207 14.28 3.36 5.44
CA ALA A 207 13.16 4.15 5.95
C ALA A 207 13.63 5.38 6.74
N ARG A 208 14.79 5.32 7.39
CA ARG A 208 15.36 6.45 8.16
C ARG A 208 15.52 7.72 7.31
N GLN A 209 15.64 7.55 5.99
CA GLN A 209 15.84 8.63 5.02
C GLN A 209 14.58 8.91 4.18
N CYS A 210 13.53 8.12 4.33
CA CYS A 210 12.32 8.25 3.53
C CYS A 210 11.39 9.33 4.10
N ASN A 211 11.07 10.36 3.32
CA ASN A 211 10.13 11.41 3.76
C ASN A 211 8.76 10.84 4.16
N SER A 212 8.31 9.76 3.55
CA SER A 212 7.06 9.12 3.96
C SER A 212 7.15 8.60 5.40
N TYR A 213 8.24 7.88 5.74
CA TYR A 213 8.48 7.46 7.13
C TYR A 213 8.58 8.66 8.08
N LEU A 214 9.38 9.66 7.74
CA LEU A 214 9.63 10.83 8.60
C LEU A 214 8.35 11.61 8.90
N THR A 215 7.44 11.70 7.94
CA THR A 215 6.20 12.46 8.08
C THR A 215 5.05 11.68 8.71
N ILE A 216 5.07 10.34 8.63
CA ILE A 216 3.96 9.49 9.08
C ILE A 216 4.31 8.73 10.36
N GLU A 217 5.45 8.02 10.37
CA GLU A 217 5.77 7.02 11.39
C GLU A 217 6.71 7.53 12.48
N HIS A 218 7.66 8.40 12.11
CA HIS A 218 8.62 8.94 13.07
C HIS A 218 7.92 9.69 14.20
N ARG A 219 8.33 9.43 15.44
CA ARG A 219 7.83 10.09 16.66
C ARG A 219 8.91 10.97 17.28
N GLY A 220 8.49 12.02 17.98
CA GLY A 220 9.41 13.02 18.53
C GLY A 220 9.84 14.07 17.50
N GLU A 221 10.86 14.84 17.82
CA GLU A 221 11.42 15.88 16.95
C GLU A 221 12.24 15.25 15.81
N LEU A 222 12.20 15.89 14.66
CA LEU A 222 13.07 15.51 13.53
C LEU A 222 14.52 15.90 13.81
N PRO A 223 15.49 15.18 13.25
CA PRO A 223 16.91 15.52 13.38
C PRO A 223 17.17 16.99 13.06
N GLU A 224 18.14 17.59 13.77
CA GLU A 224 18.54 18.97 13.53
C GLU A 224 19.06 19.12 12.08
N GLY A 225 18.69 20.22 11.42
CA GLY A 225 19.06 20.48 10.04
C GLY A 225 18.27 19.70 8.99
N LEU A 226 17.45 18.71 9.39
CA LEU A 226 16.59 18.01 8.45
C LEU A 226 15.39 18.88 8.09
N SER A 227 15.15 19.05 6.79
CA SER A 227 13.99 19.72 6.24
C SER A 227 13.12 18.75 5.42
N LEU A 228 11.83 18.99 5.39
CA LEU A 228 10.87 18.21 4.63
C LEU A 228 10.51 18.93 3.34
N PRO A 229 11.04 18.54 2.18
CA PRO A 229 10.67 19.15 0.91
C PRO A 229 9.27 18.73 0.48
N GLY A 230 8.39 19.70 0.28
CA GLY A 230 7.06 19.49 -0.28
C GLY A 230 6.02 19.08 0.76
N ARG A 231 5.59 17.81 0.73
CA ARG A 231 4.45 17.33 1.54
C ARG A 231 4.79 17.16 3.01
N ILE A 232 3.80 17.45 3.86
CA ILE A 232 3.91 17.28 5.33
C ILE A 232 3.33 15.95 5.82
N TYR A 233 2.68 15.20 4.93
CA TYR A 233 2.18 13.86 5.18
C TYR A 233 2.35 12.98 3.95
N GLY A 234 3.13 11.91 4.08
CA GLY A 234 3.48 11.04 2.98
C GLY A 234 4.46 11.66 1.98
N CYS A 235 4.77 10.92 0.93
CA CYS A 235 5.68 11.39 -0.12
C CYS A 235 5.45 10.58 -1.41
N ASP A 236 5.02 11.24 -2.48
CA ASP A 236 4.78 10.59 -3.77
C ASP A 236 5.89 10.88 -4.80
N ILE A 237 6.97 11.59 -4.42
CA ILE A 237 7.97 12.10 -5.38
C ILE A 237 8.52 10.97 -6.28
N CYS A 238 8.81 9.80 -5.73
CA CYS A 238 9.30 8.67 -6.52
C CYS A 238 8.23 8.08 -7.45
N GLN A 239 6.94 8.29 -7.15
CA GLN A 239 5.81 7.89 -7.98
C GLN A 239 5.48 8.96 -9.02
N ASP A 240 5.53 10.23 -8.64
CA ASP A 240 5.21 11.36 -9.54
C ASP A 240 6.16 11.45 -10.74
N VAL A 241 7.43 11.08 -10.56
CA VAL A 241 8.42 11.06 -11.65
C VAL A 241 8.44 9.73 -12.44
N CYS A 242 7.64 8.76 -12.04
CA CYS A 242 7.65 7.44 -12.65
C CYS A 242 6.87 7.44 -13.98
N PRO A 243 7.48 7.05 -15.10
CA PRO A 243 6.79 7.07 -16.40
C PRO A 243 5.60 6.10 -16.47
N HIS A 244 5.51 5.13 -15.56
CA HIS A 244 4.34 4.25 -15.47
C HIS A 244 3.12 4.92 -14.84
N ASN A 245 3.27 6.07 -14.17
CA ASN A 245 2.19 6.85 -13.56
C ASN A 245 1.71 8.03 -14.43
N HIS A 246 2.33 8.23 -15.58
CA HIS A 246 1.93 9.29 -16.54
C HIS A 246 0.75 8.80 -17.36
N THR A 247 -0.43 8.75 -16.78
CA THR A 247 -1.69 8.39 -17.43
C THR A 247 -2.76 9.44 -17.07
N GLU A 248 -3.71 9.66 -17.98
CA GLU A 248 -4.80 10.63 -17.75
C GLU A 248 -5.95 10.07 -16.90
N SER A 249 -5.99 8.75 -16.70
CA SER A 249 -7.07 8.12 -15.93
C SER A 249 -6.87 8.33 -14.43
N THR A 250 -7.99 8.51 -13.72
CA THR A 250 -8.06 8.68 -12.26
C THR A 250 -8.88 7.55 -11.66
N THR A 251 -8.86 7.44 -10.32
CA THR A 251 -9.68 6.47 -9.60
C THR A 251 -11.19 6.67 -9.91
N ASN A 252 -11.91 5.57 -9.99
CA ASN A 252 -13.38 5.54 -10.04
C ASN A 252 -14.01 5.31 -8.66
N ILE A 253 -13.20 5.20 -7.61
CA ILE A 253 -13.66 5.03 -6.24
C ILE A 253 -13.79 6.39 -5.59
N THR A 254 -15.03 6.87 -5.45
CA THR A 254 -15.33 8.21 -4.96
C THR A 254 -14.82 8.47 -3.55
N GLU A 255 -14.76 7.42 -2.70
CA GLU A 255 -14.23 7.50 -1.34
C GLU A 255 -12.73 7.78 -1.28
N PHE A 256 -11.99 7.53 -2.36
CA PHE A 256 -10.57 7.86 -2.47
C PHE A 256 -10.32 9.29 -2.97
N LEU A 257 -11.34 9.96 -3.52
CA LEU A 257 -11.21 11.35 -3.93
C LEU A 257 -11.06 12.27 -2.71
N PRO A 258 -10.42 13.45 -2.90
CA PRO A 258 -10.20 14.38 -1.80
C PRO A 258 -11.50 14.78 -1.12
N THR A 259 -11.51 14.78 0.21
CA THR A 259 -12.63 15.31 0.98
C THR A 259 -12.63 16.85 0.93
N ASP A 260 -13.81 17.48 0.95
CA ASP A 260 -13.91 18.95 0.95
C ASP A 260 -13.09 19.58 2.09
N ALA A 261 -13.07 18.94 3.24
CA ALA A 261 -12.31 19.41 4.39
C ALA A 261 -10.79 19.42 4.13
N LEU A 262 -10.29 18.46 3.35
CA LEU A 262 -8.86 18.38 3.00
C LEU A 262 -8.48 19.37 1.91
N LEU A 263 -9.35 19.59 0.92
CA LEU A 263 -9.08 20.49 -0.20
C LEU A 263 -8.80 21.94 0.23
N HIS A 264 -9.35 22.35 1.37
CA HIS A 264 -9.22 23.73 1.88
C HIS A 264 -8.19 23.88 3.00
N LEU A 265 -7.41 22.83 3.31
CA LEU A 265 -6.36 22.89 4.34
C LEU A 265 -5.07 23.45 3.74
N ASP A 266 -4.74 24.67 4.11
CA ASP A 266 -3.43 25.29 3.87
C ASP A 266 -2.50 25.18 5.10
N GLU A 267 -1.31 25.78 5.01
CA GLU A 267 -0.31 25.74 6.07
C GLU A 267 -0.76 26.46 7.34
N GLU A 268 -1.50 27.56 7.19
CA GLU A 268 -2.01 28.36 8.30
C GLU A 268 -3.11 27.58 9.06
N ALA A 269 -4.08 27.04 8.33
CA ALA A 269 -5.13 26.21 8.87
C ALA A 269 -4.59 25.00 9.63
N ILE A 270 -3.57 24.32 9.08
CA ILE A 270 -2.94 23.17 9.74
C ILE A 270 -2.21 23.58 11.02
N SER A 271 -1.50 24.71 10.99
CA SER A 271 -0.78 25.23 12.17
C SER A 271 -1.74 25.58 13.31
N ALA A 272 -2.94 26.04 12.97
CA ALA A 272 -3.99 26.46 13.89
C ALA A 272 -4.90 25.31 14.38
N LEU A 273 -4.71 24.06 13.91
CA LEU A 273 -5.54 22.93 14.29
C LEU A 273 -5.49 22.68 15.81
N THR A 274 -6.67 22.55 16.40
CA THR A 274 -6.84 22.04 17.79
C THR A 274 -7.05 20.51 17.75
N PRO A 275 -6.91 19.81 18.90
CA PRO A 275 -7.24 18.37 18.96
C PRO A 275 -8.68 18.07 18.48
N GLU A 276 -9.65 18.93 18.79
CA GLU A 276 -11.06 18.75 18.41
C GLU A 276 -11.22 18.87 16.89
N THR A 277 -10.67 19.93 16.29
CA THR A 277 -10.74 20.15 14.84
C THR A 277 -9.97 19.10 14.06
N PHE A 278 -8.79 18.68 14.55
CA PHE A 278 -8.03 17.57 13.98
C PHE A 278 -8.86 16.28 13.99
N ASN A 279 -9.45 15.91 15.13
CA ASN A 279 -10.25 14.69 15.24
C ASN A 279 -11.51 14.75 14.36
N LYS A 280 -12.12 15.92 14.19
CA LYS A 280 -13.28 16.10 13.31
C LYS A 280 -12.90 15.91 11.84
N ILE A 281 -11.82 16.56 11.38
CA ILE A 281 -11.41 16.56 9.97
C ILE A 281 -10.89 15.18 9.57
N PHE A 282 -10.03 14.58 10.40
CA PHE A 282 -9.31 13.35 10.06
C PHE A 282 -9.91 12.07 10.66
N ARG A 283 -11.17 12.11 11.12
CA ARG A 283 -11.83 10.97 11.81
C ARG A 283 -11.73 9.66 11.01
N HIS A 284 -11.94 9.73 9.70
CA HIS A 284 -11.92 8.62 8.75
C HIS A 284 -10.84 8.82 7.69
N SER A 285 -9.64 9.22 8.10
CA SER A 285 -8.52 9.50 7.22
C SER A 285 -7.25 8.82 7.72
N ALA A 286 -6.44 8.31 6.79
CA ALA A 286 -5.13 7.76 7.08
C ALA A 286 -4.19 8.78 7.77
N VAL A 287 -4.45 10.08 7.63
CA VAL A 287 -3.67 11.17 8.27
C VAL A 287 -3.64 11.07 9.79
N ARG A 288 -4.62 10.43 10.42
CA ARG A 288 -4.63 10.18 11.87
C ARG A 288 -3.37 9.46 12.37
N ARG A 289 -2.71 8.69 11.53
CA ARG A 289 -1.52 7.92 11.88
C ARG A 289 -0.40 8.78 12.46
N THR A 290 -0.18 9.98 11.91
CA THR A 290 0.89 10.89 12.39
C THR A 290 0.51 11.66 13.65
N LYS A 291 -0.78 11.69 14.03
CA LYS A 291 -1.35 12.52 15.11
C LYS A 291 -1.19 14.02 14.84
N LEU A 292 -1.92 14.86 15.59
CA LEU A 292 -1.83 16.31 15.48
C LEU A 292 -0.40 16.83 15.71
N THR A 293 0.28 16.30 16.72
CA THR A 293 1.66 16.71 17.08
C THR A 293 2.65 16.46 15.97
N GLY A 294 2.51 15.32 15.27
CA GLY A 294 3.37 15.01 14.12
C GLY A 294 3.07 15.90 12.93
N LEU A 295 1.79 16.16 12.64
CA LEU A 295 1.41 17.04 11.54
C LEU A 295 1.90 18.48 11.75
N GLN A 296 1.74 19.03 12.97
CA GLN A 296 2.25 20.36 13.35
C GLN A 296 3.78 20.42 13.38
N ARG A 297 4.46 19.34 13.81
CA ARG A 297 5.91 19.24 13.69
C ARG A 297 6.35 19.33 12.23
N ASN A 298 5.68 18.58 11.36
CA ASN A 298 6.05 18.49 9.94
C ASN A 298 5.87 19.83 9.23
N ILE A 299 4.83 20.61 9.55
CA ILE A 299 4.63 21.92 8.94
C ILE A 299 5.74 22.90 9.32
N ARG A 300 6.23 22.87 10.59
CA ARG A 300 7.37 23.71 11.02
C ARG A 300 8.69 23.36 10.34
N ARG A 301 8.82 22.15 9.82
CA ARG A 301 10.02 21.63 9.13
C ARG A 301 9.91 21.61 7.61
N LYS A 302 8.74 22.04 7.09
CA LYS A 302 8.52 22.11 5.65
C LYS A 302 9.40 23.19 5.03
N THR A 303 10.01 22.86 3.92
CA THR A 303 10.71 23.83 3.06
C THR A 303 10.00 23.94 1.73
N ASN A 304 9.88 25.15 1.21
CA ASN A 304 9.45 25.37 -0.15
C ASN A 304 10.60 24.98 -1.09
N ARG A 305 10.30 24.09 -2.04
CA ARG A 305 11.20 23.81 -3.17
C ARG A 305 10.85 24.70 -4.32
#